data_07b9c18474cbad49d501eef086588f25
#
_entry.id   07b9c18474cbad49d501eef086588f25
#
_cell.length_a   1.000
_cell.length_b   1.000
_cell.length_c   1.000
_cell.angle_alpha   90.00
_cell.angle_beta   90.00
_cell.angle_gamma   90.00
#
_symmetry.space_group_name_H-M   'P 1'
#
loop_
_entity.id
_entity.type
_entity.pdbx_description
1 polymer ?
#
loop_
_entity_poly.entity_id
_entity_poly.type
_entity_poly.pdbx_seq_one_letter_code
_entity_poly.pdbx_strand_id
1 'polypeptide(L)'
;MKIRNIFYLSSVFFLTLSCSEKEAVRKEIEKPAVIILIQPFKDLEPDTVDKITEGIKKVYPNVKVLSAIDFPENTYYKERNRYRADSIIKFLNSRTKDGFVTIGLTSKDISAARGKIRDFGIMGLGYRPGKACVASKYRLSRENTDEQFYKVAIHELGHTQGLPHCPEKMCFMRDAEGKNPTDEETDFCRKCKTFLINKNWKFSSI
;
A
#
# COMPACT_ATOMS: atom_id res chain seq x y z
N MET A 1 12.70 -88.69 -44.80
CA MET A 1 13.68 -87.86 -44.13
C MET A 1 12.88 -86.64 -43.61
N LYS A 2 12.53 -86.56 -42.30
CA LYS A 2 11.66 -85.55 -41.71
C LYS A 2 12.55 -84.54 -41.00
N ILE A 3 12.48 -83.28 -41.45
CA ILE A 3 13.13 -82.14 -40.82
C ILE A 3 12.15 -81.52 -39.82
N ARG A 4 12.51 -81.52 -38.54
CA ARG A 4 11.74 -80.89 -37.47
C ARG A 4 12.19 -79.44 -37.33
N ASN A 5 11.29 -78.48 -37.57
CA ASN A 5 11.48 -77.07 -37.27
C ASN A 5 11.26 -76.88 -35.77
N ILE A 6 12.26 -76.34 -35.07
CA ILE A 6 12.19 -75.89 -33.69
C ILE A 6 11.92 -74.36 -33.73
N PHE A 7 10.75 -73.97 -33.29
CA PHE A 7 10.45 -72.56 -33.06
C PHE A 7 10.97 -72.16 -31.67
N TYR A 8 11.94 -71.22 -31.64
CA TYR A 8 12.34 -70.53 -30.41
C TYR A 8 11.38 -69.37 -30.20
N LEU A 9 10.60 -69.45 -29.08
CA LEU A 9 9.76 -68.38 -28.59
C LEU A 9 10.64 -67.46 -27.74
N SER A 10 11.05 -66.31 -28.29
CA SER A 10 11.77 -65.26 -27.55
C SER A 10 10.77 -64.42 -26.76
N SER A 11 10.71 -64.63 -25.44
CA SER A 11 9.90 -63.83 -24.52
C SER A 11 10.61 -62.50 -24.23
N VAL A 12 10.15 -61.42 -24.89
CA VAL A 12 10.62 -60.08 -24.61
C VAL A 12 9.90 -59.57 -23.37
N PHE A 13 10.61 -59.51 -22.26
CA PHE A 13 10.14 -58.96 -20.99
C PHE A 13 10.26 -57.42 -21.07
N PHE A 14 9.17 -56.72 -21.31
CA PHE A 14 9.09 -55.29 -21.22
C PHE A 14 9.06 -54.84 -19.76
N LEU A 15 10.22 -54.38 -19.26
CA LEU A 15 10.32 -53.67 -18.00
C LEU A 15 9.75 -52.23 -18.22
N THR A 16 8.53 -52.00 -17.80
CA THR A 16 7.98 -50.64 -17.68
C THR A 16 8.59 -49.99 -16.46
N LEU A 17 9.60 -49.12 -16.67
CA LEU A 17 10.03 -48.17 -15.66
C LEU A 17 8.93 -47.16 -15.46
N SER A 18 8.13 -47.34 -14.41
CA SER A 18 7.22 -46.32 -13.90
C SER A 18 8.07 -45.23 -13.24
N CYS A 19 8.40 -44.17 -13.99
CA CYS A 19 8.88 -42.93 -13.39
C CYS A 19 7.72 -42.30 -12.62
N SER A 20 7.70 -42.50 -11.31
CA SER A 20 6.90 -41.71 -10.39
C SER A 20 7.50 -40.32 -10.36
N GLU A 21 6.99 -39.39 -11.18
CA GLU A 21 7.24 -37.99 -11.03
C GLU A 21 6.60 -37.56 -9.70
N LYS A 22 7.44 -37.41 -8.69
CA LYS A 22 7.06 -36.68 -7.47
C LYS A 22 6.87 -35.23 -7.88
N GLU A 23 5.62 -34.84 -8.14
CA GLU A 23 5.21 -33.43 -8.15
C GLU A 23 5.62 -32.83 -6.80
N ALA A 24 6.76 -32.16 -6.81
CA ALA A 24 7.16 -31.30 -5.73
C ALA A 24 6.19 -30.11 -5.75
N VAL A 25 5.11 -30.20 -4.99
CA VAL A 25 4.22 -29.07 -4.70
C VAL A 25 5.10 -27.98 -4.10
N ARG A 26 5.53 -27.06 -4.93
CA ARG A 26 6.25 -25.85 -4.54
C ARG A 26 5.30 -25.04 -3.69
N LYS A 27 5.37 -25.23 -2.38
CA LYS A 27 4.66 -24.40 -1.41
C LYS A 27 5.13 -22.98 -1.65
N GLU A 28 4.32 -22.20 -2.37
CA GLU A 28 4.56 -20.77 -2.55
C GLU A 28 4.56 -20.16 -1.15
N ILE A 29 5.73 -19.71 -0.70
CA ILE A 29 5.87 -19.08 0.62
C ILE A 29 5.09 -17.76 0.50
N GLU A 30 3.85 -17.75 1.01
CA GLU A 30 3.05 -16.51 1.08
C GLU A 30 3.89 -15.45 1.80
N LYS A 31 4.22 -14.38 1.09
CA LYS A 31 4.88 -13.23 1.72
C LYS A 31 3.96 -12.71 2.81
N PRO A 32 4.50 -12.41 4.01
CA PRO A 32 3.67 -11.88 5.08
C PRO A 32 2.99 -10.57 4.64
N ALA A 33 1.75 -10.37 5.07
CA ALA A 33 1.04 -9.13 4.83
C ALA A 33 1.82 -7.95 5.44
N VAL A 34 1.87 -6.83 4.74
CA VAL A 34 2.51 -5.60 5.22
C VAL A 34 1.85 -5.13 6.51
N ILE A 35 2.61 -4.58 7.44
CA ILE A 35 2.07 -3.92 8.63
C ILE A 35 2.13 -2.40 8.40
N ILE A 36 0.99 -1.73 8.52
CA ILE A 36 0.93 -0.28 8.47
C ILE A 36 1.26 0.29 9.84
N LEU A 37 2.27 1.17 9.89
CA LEU A 37 2.63 1.96 11.05
C LEU A 37 2.06 3.37 10.88
N ILE A 38 1.15 3.75 11.74
CA ILE A 38 0.64 5.12 11.81
C ILE A 38 1.59 5.90 12.71
N GLN A 39 2.25 6.92 12.16
CA GLN A 39 3.11 7.84 12.86
C GLN A 39 2.43 9.20 12.98
N PRO A 40 1.73 9.50 14.09
CA PRO A 40 1.19 10.83 14.31
C PRO A 40 2.33 11.82 14.57
N PHE A 41 2.17 13.07 14.08
CA PHE A 41 2.94 14.19 14.58
C PHE A 41 2.19 14.83 15.75
N LYS A 42 2.93 15.47 16.69
CA LYS A 42 2.39 16.04 17.94
C LYS A 42 1.37 17.17 17.74
N ASP A 43 1.19 17.63 16.53
CA ASP A 43 0.18 18.62 16.15
C ASP A 43 -1.23 18.06 15.95
N LEU A 44 -1.38 16.73 16.03
CA LEU A 44 -2.68 16.05 15.96
C LEU A 44 -3.18 15.68 17.36
N GLU A 45 -4.46 15.94 17.60
CA GLU A 45 -5.15 15.47 18.78
C GLU A 45 -5.32 13.94 18.77
N PRO A 46 -5.16 13.26 19.93
CA PRO A 46 -5.29 11.81 20.03
C PRO A 46 -6.62 11.27 19.45
N ASP A 47 -7.75 11.92 19.73
CA ASP A 47 -9.07 11.55 19.20
C ASP A 47 -9.10 11.55 17.65
N THR A 48 -8.41 12.50 17.00
CA THR A 48 -8.27 12.50 15.54
C THR A 48 -7.47 11.28 15.07
N VAL A 49 -6.38 10.95 15.76
CA VAL A 49 -5.55 9.78 15.42
C VAL A 49 -6.37 8.49 15.51
N ASP A 50 -7.18 8.35 16.56
CA ASP A 50 -8.03 7.18 16.78
C ASP A 50 -9.07 7.03 15.67
N LYS A 51 -9.78 8.10 15.32
CA LYS A 51 -10.76 8.12 14.22
C LYS A 51 -10.16 7.71 12.87
N ILE A 52 -8.99 8.27 12.54
CA ILE A 52 -8.29 7.94 11.29
C ILE A 52 -7.81 6.51 11.31
N THR A 53 -7.30 6.04 12.44
CA THR A 53 -6.88 4.64 12.63
C THR A 53 -8.03 3.69 12.38
N GLU A 54 -9.20 3.94 12.96
CA GLU A 54 -10.39 3.13 12.73
C GLU A 54 -10.89 3.20 11.28
N GLY A 55 -10.82 4.37 10.64
CA GLY A 55 -11.08 4.51 9.21
C GLY A 55 -10.17 3.65 8.35
N ILE A 56 -8.85 3.66 8.62
CA ILE A 56 -7.87 2.84 7.92
C ILE A 56 -8.14 1.34 8.18
N LYS A 57 -8.45 0.94 9.41
CA LYS A 57 -8.76 -0.45 9.77
C LYS A 57 -9.98 -1.03 9.05
N LYS A 58 -10.97 -0.19 8.70
CA LYS A 58 -12.11 -0.63 7.87
C LYS A 58 -11.68 -1.14 6.50
N VAL A 59 -10.55 -0.64 5.97
CA VAL A 59 -10.01 -1.01 4.67
C VAL A 59 -8.89 -2.05 4.81
N TYR A 60 -7.99 -1.86 5.78
CA TYR A 60 -6.82 -2.70 6.02
C TYR A 60 -6.60 -2.93 7.52
N PRO A 61 -6.76 -4.17 8.03
CA PRO A 61 -6.81 -4.40 9.48
C PRO A 61 -5.44 -4.41 10.18
N ASN A 62 -4.36 -4.68 9.45
CA ASN A 62 -3.04 -4.89 10.05
C ASN A 62 -2.31 -3.55 10.30
N VAL A 63 -2.74 -2.83 11.32
CA VAL A 63 -2.32 -1.46 11.65
C VAL A 63 -1.77 -1.38 13.06
N LYS A 64 -0.70 -0.60 13.27
CA LYS A 64 -0.14 -0.24 14.58
C LYS A 64 0.05 1.27 14.66
N VAL A 65 -0.37 1.87 15.76
CA VAL A 65 -0.13 3.29 16.06
C VAL A 65 1.14 3.42 16.85
N LEU A 66 2.00 4.35 16.45
CA LEU A 66 3.24 4.71 17.15
C LEU A 66 3.01 5.93 18.04
N SER A 67 3.89 6.15 19.01
CA SER A 67 3.88 7.37 19.81
C SER A 67 4.11 8.60 18.94
N ALA A 68 3.39 9.69 19.21
CA ALA A 68 3.50 10.93 18.46
C ALA A 68 4.92 11.54 18.58
N ILE A 69 5.43 12.10 17.48
CA ILE A 69 6.75 12.71 17.40
C ILE A 69 6.68 14.16 16.92
N ASP A 70 7.74 14.91 17.16
CA ASP A 70 7.93 16.23 16.56
C ASP A 70 8.31 16.11 15.07
N PHE A 71 8.06 17.16 14.31
CA PHE A 71 8.56 17.23 12.93
C PHE A 71 10.09 17.26 12.91
N PRO A 72 10.73 16.59 11.95
CA PRO A 72 12.14 16.78 11.68
C PRO A 72 12.44 18.24 11.31
N GLU A 73 13.49 18.83 11.88
CA GLU A 73 13.85 20.25 11.72
C GLU A 73 13.95 20.68 10.24
N ASN A 74 14.48 19.80 9.40
CA ASN A 74 14.69 20.08 7.96
C ASN A 74 13.42 19.95 7.10
N THR A 75 12.24 19.79 7.70
CA THR A 75 10.98 19.66 6.96
C THR A 75 10.22 20.97 6.86
N TYR A 76 10.52 21.95 7.73
CA TYR A 76 9.80 23.23 7.74
C TYR A 76 10.30 24.19 6.67
N TYR A 77 9.37 24.68 5.84
CA TYR A 77 9.63 25.70 4.81
C TYR A 77 9.04 27.04 5.27
N LYS A 78 9.89 27.88 5.86
CA LYS A 78 9.54 29.13 6.56
C LYS A 78 8.83 30.12 5.67
N GLU A 79 9.26 30.27 4.40
CA GLU A 79 8.77 31.27 3.44
C GLU A 79 7.28 31.12 3.13
N ARG A 80 6.71 29.94 3.32
CA ARG A 80 5.31 29.65 3.06
C ARG A 80 4.59 29.07 4.29
N ASN A 81 5.25 29.02 5.43
CA ASN A 81 4.73 28.42 6.66
C ASN A 81 4.15 27.00 6.43
N ARG A 82 4.94 26.13 5.77
CA ARG A 82 4.55 24.79 5.36
C ARG A 82 5.61 23.76 5.73
N TYR A 83 5.24 22.50 5.69
CA TYR A 83 6.16 21.38 5.84
C TYR A 83 6.36 20.66 4.50
N ARG A 84 7.61 20.31 4.19
CA ARG A 84 7.96 19.60 2.96
C ARG A 84 7.62 18.12 3.07
N ALA A 85 6.60 17.68 2.32
CA ALA A 85 6.14 16.29 2.33
C ALA A 85 7.23 15.30 1.90
N ASP A 86 8.01 15.64 0.89
CA ASP A 86 9.15 14.86 0.43
C ASP A 86 10.22 14.66 1.52
N SER A 87 10.50 15.69 2.32
CA SER A 87 11.43 15.60 3.47
C SER A 87 10.85 14.75 4.60
N ILE A 88 9.55 14.88 4.89
CA ILE A 88 8.84 14.04 5.87
C ILE A 88 8.91 12.57 5.45
N ILE A 89 8.56 12.25 4.19
CA ILE A 89 8.59 10.86 3.70
C ILE A 89 10.01 10.31 3.75
N LYS A 90 11.02 11.07 3.37
CA LYS A 90 12.42 10.65 3.43
C LYS A 90 12.83 10.27 4.85
N PHE A 91 12.44 11.07 5.84
CA PHE A 91 12.67 10.78 7.25
C PHE A 91 11.94 9.51 7.69
N LEU A 92 10.65 9.36 7.39
CA LEU A 92 9.87 8.18 7.75
C LEU A 92 10.43 6.92 7.08
N ASN A 93 10.76 7.01 5.79
CA ASN A 93 11.30 5.90 5.01
C ASN A 93 12.63 5.36 5.58
N SER A 94 13.53 6.24 6.07
CA SER A 94 14.80 5.84 6.67
C SER A 94 14.63 5.06 7.98
N ARG A 95 13.48 5.18 8.64
CA ARG A 95 13.14 4.53 9.91
C ARG A 95 12.23 3.31 9.74
N THR A 96 11.70 3.09 8.53
CA THR A 96 10.76 2.00 8.23
C THR A 96 11.51 0.75 7.79
N LYS A 97 11.38 -0.33 8.57
CA LYS A 97 11.98 -1.64 8.26
C LYS A 97 11.21 -2.33 7.13
N ASP A 98 11.83 -3.35 6.53
CA ASP A 98 11.14 -4.18 5.55
C ASP A 98 9.96 -4.93 6.19
N GLY A 99 8.89 -5.13 5.41
CA GLY A 99 7.63 -5.67 5.91
C GLY A 99 6.69 -4.63 6.53
N PHE A 100 7.13 -3.38 6.68
CA PHE A 100 6.33 -2.28 7.19
C PHE A 100 6.15 -1.18 6.15
N VAL A 101 5.05 -0.44 6.29
CA VAL A 101 4.82 0.84 5.63
C VAL A 101 4.44 1.86 6.69
N THR A 102 5.11 3.01 6.72
CA THR A 102 4.81 4.07 7.68
C THR A 102 4.05 5.21 7.01
N ILE A 103 2.91 5.58 7.59
CA ILE A 103 2.18 6.79 7.21
C ILE A 103 2.31 7.86 8.30
N GLY A 104 2.82 9.04 7.92
CA GLY A 104 2.81 10.23 8.76
C GLY A 104 1.44 10.90 8.71
N LEU A 105 0.88 11.28 9.87
CA LEU A 105 -0.38 12.02 9.97
C LEU A 105 -0.14 13.36 10.63
N THR A 106 -0.68 14.46 10.03
CA THR A 106 -0.51 15.83 10.53
C THR A 106 -1.73 16.72 10.27
N SER A 107 -1.86 17.80 11.06
CA SER A 107 -2.79 18.88 10.80
C SER A 107 -2.13 20.07 10.07
N LYS A 108 -0.82 20.08 9.90
CA LYS A 108 -0.08 21.18 9.26
C LYS A 108 -0.20 21.16 7.75
N ASP A 109 -0.08 22.34 7.14
CA ASP A 109 -0.02 22.46 5.69
C ASP A 109 1.27 21.81 5.16
N ILE A 110 1.11 20.91 4.19
CA ILE A 110 2.22 20.22 3.54
C ILE A 110 2.29 20.55 2.05
N SER A 111 3.49 20.47 1.51
CA SER A 111 3.75 20.80 0.11
C SER A 111 4.81 19.88 -0.50
N ALA A 112 4.74 19.77 -1.83
CA ALA A 112 5.76 19.09 -2.63
C ALA A 112 6.05 19.86 -3.92
N ALA A 113 7.12 19.51 -4.62
CA ALA A 113 7.35 20.04 -5.95
C ALA A 113 6.39 19.39 -6.96
N ARG A 114 5.80 20.20 -7.85
CA ARG A 114 4.95 19.76 -8.95
C ARG A 114 5.35 20.46 -10.24
N GLY A 115 6.03 19.78 -11.12
CA GLY A 115 6.60 20.38 -12.33
C GLY A 115 7.53 21.54 -11.99
N LYS A 116 7.24 22.74 -12.51
CA LYS A 116 8.03 23.97 -12.24
C LYS A 116 7.69 24.63 -10.90
N ILE A 117 6.62 24.22 -10.24
CA ILE A 117 6.19 24.78 -8.95
C ILE A 117 6.92 24.05 -7.84
N ARG A 118 7.83 24.75 -7.14
CA ARG A 118 8.64 24.16 -6.06
C ARG A 118 7.85 23.89 -4.79
N ASP A 119 6.75 24.60 -4.56
CA ASP A 119 5.98 24.55 -3.33
C ASP A 119 4.47 24.51 -3.65
N PHE A 120 4.01 23.36 -4.17
CA PHE A 120 2.59 23.08 -4.41
C PHE A 120 1.97 22.44 -3.17
N GLY A 121 0.91 23.08 -2.61
CA GLY A 121 0.22 22.56 -1.44
C GLY A 121 -0.60 21.31 -1.79
N ILE A 122 -0.50 20.27 -0.96
CA ILE A 122 -1.09 18.96 -1.18
C ILE A 122 -1.82 18.46 0.07
N MET A 123 -2.69 17.48 -0.09
CA MET A 123 -3.36 16.77 1.00
C MET A 123 -2.53 15.55 1.47
N GLY A 124 -1.78 14.94 0.58
CA GLY A 124 -0.92 13.81 0.87
C GLY A 124 0.17 13.62 -0.17
N LEU A 125 1.11 12.73 0.13
CA LEU A 125 2.16 12.27 -0.77
C LEU A 125 2.61 10.87 -0.37
N GLY A 126 2.69 9.95 -1.35
CA GLY A 126 3.26 8.62 -1.17
C GLY A 126 4.33 8.31 -2.20
N TYR A 127 5.44 7.68 -1.79
CA TYR A 127 6.39 7.10 -2.75
C TYR A 127 5.75 5.91 -3.47
N ARG A 128 5.97 5.78 -4.76
CA ARG A 128 5.32 4.78 -5.62
C ARG A 128 6.31 3.93 -6.42
N PRO A 129 6.58 2.66 -6.03
CA PRO A 129 6.28 2.08 -4.71
C PRO A 129 7.20 2.64 -3.63
N GLY A 130 6.85 2.42 -2.36
CA GLY A 130 7.66 2.89 -1.26
C GLY A 130 7.26 2.33 0.09
N LYS A 131 8.02 2.70 1.13
CA LYS A 131 7.75 2.29 2.51
C LYS A 131 7.22 3.43 3.38
N ALA A 132 7.01 4.63 2.81
CA ALA A 132 6.51 5.75 3.57
C ALA A 132 5.61 6.66 2.74
N CYS A 133 4.65 7.28 3.42
CA CYS A 133 3.77 8.31 2.90
C CYS A 133 3.40 9.30 4.02
N VAL A 134 2.75 10.40 3.67
CA VAL A 134 2.23 11.39 4.62
C VAL A 134 0.87 11.89 4.14
N ALA A 135 -0.05 12.09 5.08
CA ALA A 135 -1.34 12.73 4.85
C ALA A 135 -1.56 13.88 5.83
N SER A 136 -2.25 14.93 5.37
CA SER A 136 -2.57 16.11 6.15
C SER A 136 -4.04 16.46 6.06
N LYS A 137 -4.65 16.82 7.22
CA LYS A 137 -6.03 17.32 7.24
C LYS A 137 -6.16 18.82 6.94
N TYR A 138 -5.07 19.54 6.75
CA TYR A 138 -5.08 21.00 6.63
C TYR A 138 -5.96 21.53 5.49
N ARG A 139 -6.00 20.81 4.35
CA ARG A 139 -6.73 21.23 3.13
C ARG A 139 -8.06 20.53 2.95
N LEU A 140 -8.53 19.79 3.95
CA LEU A 140 -9.78 19.06 3.90
C LEU A 140 -10.98 19.96 4.27
N SER A 141 -12.18 19.54 3.89
CA SER A 141 -13.41 20.21 4.28
C SER A 141 -13.63 20.16 5.79
N ARG A 142 -14.20 21.21 6.36
CA ARG A 142 -14.52 21.23 7.79
C ARG A 142 -15.70 20.31 8.17
N GLU A 143 -16.57 20.00 7.23
CA GLU A 143 -17.77 19.21 7.49
C GLU A 143 -17.47 17.72 7.64
N ASN A 144 -16.60 17.18 6.79
CA ASN A 144 -16.28 15.73 6.74
C ASN A 144 -14.78 15.46 6.94
N THR A 145 -14.10 16.28 7.76
CA THR A 145 -12.62 16.23 7.86
C THR A 145 -12.10 14.85 8.18
N ASP A 146 -12.65 14.16 9.18
CA ASP A 146 -12.12 12.87 9.63
C ASP A 146 -12.32 11.78 8.56
N GLU A 147 -13.47 11.78 7.88
CA GLU A 147 -13.73 10.85 6.78
C GLU A 147 -12.82 11.12 5.58
N GLN A 148 -12.68 12.37 5.16
CA GLN A 148 -11.78 12.76 4.09
C GLN A 148 -10.32 12.42 4.44
N PHE A 149 -9.92 12.59 5.70
CA PHE A 149 -8.54 12.38 6.12
C PHE A 149 -8.13 10.90 6.03
N TYR A 150 -8.97 9.96 6.50
CA TYR A 150 -8.62 8.55 6.32
C TYR A 150 -8.62 8.13 4.84
N LYS A 151 -9.49 8.71 3.99
CA LYS A 151 -9.50 8.43 2.56
C LYS A 151 -8.21 8.92 1.88
N VAL A 152 -7.73 10.12 2.22
CA VAL A 152 -6.41 10.59 1.78
C VAL A 152 -5.31 9.64 2.28
N ALA A 153 -5.37 9.21 3.54
CA ALA A 153 -4.40 8.27 4.08
C ALA A 153 -4.39 6.94 3.31
N ILE A 154 -5.55 6.37 2.99
CA ILE A 154 -5.70 5.15 2.19
C ILE A 154 -5.18 5.34 0.76
N HIS A 155 -5.44 6.51 0.15
CA HIS A 155 -4.91 6.87 -1.17
C HIS A 155 -3.37 6.81 -1.18
N GLU A 156 -2.72 7.47 -0.22
CA GLU A 156 -1.26 7.52 -0.13
C GLU A 156 -0.65 6.14 0.21
N LEU A 157 -1.34 5.36 1.04
CA LEU A 157 -0.95 3.96 1.28
C LEU A 157 -1.06 3.11 0.00
N GLY A 158 -2.06 3.33 -0.83
CA GLY A 158 -2.18 2.70 -2.15
C GLY A 158 -0.98 2.99 -3.06
N HIS A 159 -0.49 4.23 -3.05
CA HIS A 159 0.73 4.60 -3.77
C HIS A 159 1.94 3.82 -3.26
N THR A 160 2.09 3.61 -1.95
CA THR A 160 3.22 2.84 -1.41
C THR A 160 3.24 1.40 -1.92
N GLN A 161 2.10 0.83 -2.27
CA GLN A 161 2.01 -0.52 -2.89
C GLN A 161 2.27 -0.51 -4.39
N GLY A 162 2.39 0.67 -5.01
CA GLY A 162 2.66 0.85 -6.44
C GLY A 162 1.44 1.23 -7.28
N LEU A 163 0.26 1.44 -6.69
CA LEU A 163 -0.92 1.88 -7.44
C LEU A 163 -0.70 3.27 -8.04
N PRO A 164 -0.96 3.45 -9.34
CA PRO A 164 -1.09 4.78 -9.95
C PRO A 164 -2.44 5.38 -9.61
N HIS A 165 -2.66 6.65 -9.97
CA HIS A 165 -3.99 7.23 -10.00
C HIS A 165 -4.95 6.42 -10.89
N CYS A 166 -6.22 6.44 -10.54
CA CYS A 166 -7.29 5.68 -11.18
C CYS A 166 -8.32 6.65 -11.79
N PRO A 167 -8.83 6.39 -12.99
CA PRO A 167 -9.85 7.25 -13.60
C PRO A 167 -11.26 7.06 -13.01
N GLU A 168 -11.47 6.00 -12.21
CA GLU A 168 -12.77 5.69 -11.61
C GLU A 168 -13.10 6.70 -10.50
N LYS A 169 -14.23 7.40 -10.64
CA LYS A 169 -14.62 8.54 -9.78
C LYS A 169 -14.79 8.17 -8.30
N MET A 170 -15.30 6.97 -8.04
CA MET A 170 -15.56 6.50 -6.67
C MET A 170 -14.37 5.74 -6.05
N CYS A 171 -13.25 5.63 -6.77
CA CYS A 171 -12.07 4.89 -6.32
C CYS A 171 -11.20 5.75 -5.41
N PHE A 172 -10.75 5.21 -4.27
CA PHE A 172 -9.76 5.87 -3.40
C PHE A 172 -8.47 6.30 -4.12
N MET A 173 -8.16 5.74 -5.30
CA MET A 173 -6.99 6.15 -6.09
C MET A 173 -7.29 7.23 -7.13
N ARG A 174 -8.45 7.90 -7.08
CA ARG A 174 -8.79 8.98 -8.01
C ARG A 174 -7.77 10.12 -7.92
N ASP A 175 -7.36 10.68 -9.07
CA ASP A 175 -6.54 11.90 -9.06
C ASP A 175 -7.37 13.09 -8.59
N ALA A 176 -6.87 13.80 -7.61
CA ALA A 176 -7.52 14.99 -7.07
C ALA A 176 -7.54 16.18 -8.05
N GLU A 177 -6.63 16.20 -9.04
CA GLU A 177 -6.52 17.27 -10.06
C GLU A 177 -6.50 18.69 -9.45
N GLY A 178 -6.01 18.82 -8.22
CA GLY A 178 -5.96 20.07 -7.47
C GLY A 178 -7.27 20.43 -6.75
N LYS A 179 -8.24 19.51 -6.70
CA LYS A 179 -9.50 19.60 -5.95
C LYS A 179 -9.49 18.67 -4.75
N ASN A 180 -10.63 18.52 -4.09
CA ASN A 180 -10.83 17.51 -3.05
C ASN A 180 -12.04 16.62 -3.41
N PRO A 181 -11.84 15.50 -4.12
CA PRO A 181 -12.93 14.61 -4.52
C PRO A 181 -13.29 13.57 -3.47
N THR A 182 -12.67 13.56 -2.30
CA THR A 182 -12.76 12.47 -1.30
C THR A 182 -14.18 12.16 -0.81
N ASP A 183 -15.11 13.14 -0.84
CA ASP A 183 -16.52 12.90 -0.47
C ASP A 183 -17.23 11.97 -1.47
N GLU A 184 -16.79 11.93 -2.73
CA GLU A 184 -17.33 11.05 -3.75
C GLU A 184 -16.70 9.64 -3.73
N GLU A 185 -15.52 9.50 -3.13
CA GLU A 185 -14.78 8.24 -3.07
C GLU A 185 -15.39 7.33 -2.00
N THR A 186 -15.53 6.03 -2.32
CA THR A 186 -16.17 5.07 -1.41
C THR A 186 -15.34 3.84 -1.13
N ASP A 187 -14.51 3.39 -2.10
CA ASP A 187 -13.71 2.17 -1.98
C ASP A 187 -12.64 2.11 -3.09
N PHE A 188 -11.72 1.16 -3.02
CA PHE A 188 -10.92 0.79 -4.19
C PHE A 188 -11.79 0.12 -5.24
N CYS A 189 -11.71 0.54 -6.50
CA CYS A 189 -12.39 -0.16 -7.58
C CYS A 189 -11.84 -1.60 -7.75
N ARG A 190 -12.58 -2.46 -8.46
CA ARG A 190 -12.19 -3.87 -8.66
C ARG A 190 -10.75 -4.02 -9.19
N LYS A 191 -10.32 -3.18 -10.15
CA LYS A 191 -8.96 -3.23 -10.70
C LYS A 191 -7.90 -2.92 -9.65
N CYS A 192 -8.12 -1.88 -8.83
CA CYS A 192 -7.19 -1.51 -7.75
C CYS A 192 -7.17 -2.55 -6.64
N LYS A 193 -8.32 -3.13 -6.26
CA LYS A 193 -8.38 -4.24 -5.29
C LYS A 193 -7.58 -5.45 -5.78
N THR A 194 -7.78 -5.89 -7.04
CA THR A 194 -7.04 -7.01 -7.62
C THR A 194 -5.53 -6.75 -7.59
N PHE A 195 -5.10 -5.54 -7.95
CA PHE A 195 -3.69 -5.15 -7.88
C PHE A 195 -3.14 -5.27 -6.45
N LEU A 196 -3.86 -4.74 -5.46
CA LEU A 196 -3.46 -4.76 -4.06
C LEU A 196 -3.40 -6.19 -3.50
N ILE A 197 -4.37 -7.05 -3.84
CA ILE A 197 -4.37 -8.47 -3.45
C ILE A 197 -3.12 -9.16 -3.97
N ASN A 198 -2.72 -8.91 -5.22
CA ASN A 198 -1.48 -9.44 -5.81
C ASN A 198 -0.20 -8.89 -5.14
N LYS A 199 -0.32 -7.85 -4.33
CA LYS A 199 0.73 -7.31 -3.46
C LYS A 199 0.61 -7.79 -2.00
N ASN A 200 -0.20 -8.82 -1.75
CA ASN A 200 -0.51 -9.35 -0.41
C ASN A 200 -1.20 -8.35 0.54
N TRP A 201 -1.89 -7.37 -0.03
CA TRP A 201 -2.78 -6.53 0.74
C TRP A 201 -4.00 -7.34 1.18
N LYS A 202 -4.22 -7.41 2.48
CA LYS A 202 -5.36 -8.12 3.07
C LYS A 202 -6.44 -7.09 3.40
N PHE A 203 -7.53 -7.09 2.65
CA PHE A 203 -8.68 -6.26 2.97
C PHE A 203 -9.36 -6.75 4.24
N SER A 204 -9.95 -5.83 5.00
CA SER A 204 -10.84 -6.18 6.11
C SER A 204 -12.04 -6.97 5.56
N SER A 205 -12.39 -8.04 6.24
CA SER A 205 -13.65 -8.75 5.96
C SER A 205 -14.81 -7.84 6.41
N ILE A 206 -15.75 -7.58 5.50
CA ILE A 206 -16.98 -6.87 5.80
C ILE A 206 -17.93 -7.86 6.47
#